data_29ed8fe67aa0303a093b14cbddb8e5db
#
_entry.id   29ed8fe67aa0303a093b14cbddb8e5db
#
_cell.length_a   1.000
_cell.length_b   1.000
_cell.length_c   1.000
_cell.angle_alpha   90.00
_cell.angle_beta   90.00
_cell.angle_gamma   90.00
#
_symmetry.space_group_name_H-M   'P 1'
#
loop_
_entity.id
_entity.type
_entity.pdbx_description
1 polymer ?
#
loop_
_entity_poly.entity_id
_entity_poly.type
_entity_poly.pdbx_seq_one_letter_code
_entity_poly.pdbx_strand_id
1 'polypeptide(L)'
;MLRLVLPKGSLERATLQLFDDADLTVSRGSDVDYRGVIDDPRVIDVTILRPQEIPRYVADGLFDIGITGRDWIEETGALVHPLTQLHYSKATARPIRMVVAVAGDSTAKSVKDLPSGVRVHTEYPEITRRYFADNGIDAEVTLSYGATEAKIPEIADCVVEITETGRALRAAGLHVLDTILVSHTELIANRDSYADPAKRKAMEQLQILLSGALEARGRVLVKMNVEEANLASVIGLLPALRSPTVSKLYGEEGFAIETVVAKSEINTLIPALSELGATGIIELPISKIVP
;
A
#
# COMPACT_ATOMS: atom_id res chain seq x y z
N MET A 1 -6.75 -5.97 -24.55
CA MET A 1 -6.56 -4.71 -23.80
C MET A 1 -7.41 -4.76 -22.54
N LEU A 2 -6.97 -4.11 -21.45
CA LEU A 2 -7.57 -4.16 -20.12
C LEU A 2 -8.38 -2.90 -19.83
N ARG A 3 -9.55 -3.05 -19.19
CA ARG A 3 -10.30 -1.98 -18.56
C ARG A 3 -9.85 -1.88 -17.10
N LEU A 4 -9.30 -0.73 -16.72
CA LEU A 4 -8.72 -0.50 -15.41
C LEU A 4 -9.64 0.38 -14.56
N VAL A 5 -9.83 0.02 -13.28
CA VAL A 5 -10.51 0.88 -12.30
C VAL A 5 -9.58 1.24 -11.14
N LEU A 6 -9.51 2.54 -10.82
CA LEU A 6 -8.66 3.10 -9.77
C LEU A 6 -9.52 3.74 -8.66
N PRO A 7 -9.03 3.76 -7.41
CA PRO A 7 -9.77 4.30 -6.29
C PRO A 7 -9.81 5.82 -6.29
N LYS A 8 -11.00 6.41 -6.12
CA LYS A 8 -11.21 7.83 -5.80
C LYS A 8 -11.11 8.09 -4.30
N GLY A 9 -10.84 9.33 -3.96
CA GLY A 9 -10.85 9.78 -2.57
C GLY A 9 -9.49 9.64 -1.89
N SER A 10 -9.43 9.06 -0.71
CA SER A 10 -8.21 9.07 0.12
C SER A 10 -7.00 8.38 -0.53
N LEU A 11 -7.20 7.36 -1.35
CA LEU A 11 -6.15 6.64 -2.05
C LEU A 11 -5.83 7.22 -3.44
N GLU A 12 -6.68 8.08 -4.00
CA GLU A 12 -6.56 8.55 -5.38
C GLU A 12 -5.19 9.14 -5.69
N ARG A 13 -4.76 10.12 -4.90
CA ARG A 13 -3.47 10.79 -5.12
C ARG A 13 -2.29 9.83 -5.06
N ALA A 14 -2.26 8.95 -4.06
CA ALA A 14 -1.17 8.00 -3.88
C ALA A 14 -1.14 6.93 -5.00
N THR A 15 -2.32 6.54 -5.50
CA THR A 15 -2.47 5.63 -6.63
C THR A 15 -2.00 6.27 -7.94
N LEU A 16 -2.44 7.49 -8.25
CA LEU A 16 -2.01 8.20 -9.45
C LEU A 16 -0.50 8.45 -9.45
N GLN A 17 0.08 8.80 -8.28
CA GLN A 17 1.52 8.93 -8.13
C GLN A 17 2.26 7.60 -8.36
N LEU A 18 1.71 6.47 -7.92
CA LEU A 18 2.30 5.15 -8.19
C LEU A 18 2.32 4.85 -9.69
N PHE A 19 1.24 5.19 -10.40
CA PHE A 19 1.18 5.01 -11.84
C PHE A 19 2.18 5.93 -12.57
N ASP A 20 2.34 7.16 -12.11
CA ASP A 20 3.33 8.10 -12.63
C ASP A 20 4.76 7.60 -12.39
N ASP A 21 5.10 7.17 -11.17
CA ASP A 21 6.39 6.55 -10.83
C ASP A 21 6.69 5.29 -11.69
N ALA A 22 5.64 4.60 -12.14
CA ALA A 22 5.75 3.42 -13.00
C ALA A 22 5.83 3.72 -14.51
N ASP A 23 5.86 4.99 -14.93
CA ASP A 23 5.73 5.47 -16.30
C ASP A 23 4.40 5.05 -16.98
N LEU A 24 3.34 4.98 -16.17
CA LEU A 24 1.96 4.67 -16.58
C LEU A 24 1.04 5.84 -16.26
N THR A 25 1.49 7.06 -16.51
CA THR A 25 0.76 8.29 -16.15
C THR A 25 -0.67 8.28 -16.63
N VAL A 26 -1.62 8.51 -15.70
CA VAL A 26 -3.04 8.61 -16.00
C VAL A 26 -3.37 10.03 -16.43
N SER A 27 -3.61 10.25 -17.71
CA SER A 27 -4.02 11.55 -18.25
C SER A 27 -5.54 11.71 -18.18
N ARG A 28 -6.00 12.87 -17.67
CA ARG A 28 -7.41 13.24 -17.52
C ARG A 28 -7.64 14.65 -18.08
N GLY A 29 -8.85 14.95 -18.50
CA GLY A 29 -9.22 16.30 -18.94
C GLY A 29 -9.23 17.32 -17.80
N SER A 30 -9.53 16.87 -16.59
CA SER A 30 -9.46 17.65 -15.33
C SER A 30 -9.27 16.74 -14.13
N ASP A 31 -8.89 17.31 -12.97
CA ASP A 31 -8.71 16.56 -11.72
C ASP A 31 -10.00 15.96 -11.15
N VAL A 32 -11.15 16.42 -11.63
CA VAL A 32 -12.46 15.89 -11.21
C VAL A 32 -13.02 14.84 -12.15
N ASP A 33 -12.41 14.62 -13.32
CA ASP A 33 -12.88 13.64 -14.29
C ASP A 33 -12.73 12.21 -13.76
N TYR A 34 -13.77 11.42 -13.98
CA TYR A 34 -13.82 10.01 -13.61
C TYR A 34 -13.26 9.09 -14.71
N ARG A 35 -12.89 9.64 -15.85
CA ARG A 35 -12.32 8.92 -16.98
C ARG A 35 -10.91 9.41 -17.22
N GLY A 36 -10.01 8.48 -17.53
CA GLY A 36 -8.63 8.76 -17.88
C GLY A 36 -8.12 7.79 -18.94
N VAL A 37 -6.96 8.10 -19.46
CA VAL A 37 -6.24 7.26 -20.42
C VAL A 37 -4.80 7.09 -19.94
N ILE A 38 -4.22 5.93 -20.27
CA ILE A 38 -2.79 5.66 -20.12
C ILE A 38 -2.26 5.40 -21.53
N ASP A 39 -1.16 6.02 -21.90
CA ASP A 39 -0.48 5.74 -23.18
C ASP A 39 0.29 4.41 -23.08
N ASP A 40 -0.48 3.32 -23.02
CA ASP A 40 0.04 1.96 -22.92
C ASP A 40 -0.86 0.99 -23.69
N PRO A 41 -0.29 0.16 -24.60
CA PRO A 41 -1.08 -0.71 -25.47
C PRO A 41 -1.85 -1.82 -24.73
N ARG A 42 -1.57 -2.05 -23.45
CA ARG A 42 -2.25 -3.05 -22.61
C ARG A 42 -3.56 -2.52 -22.02
N VAL A 43 -3.71 -1.20 -21.88
CA VAL A 43 -4.86 -0.55 -21.25
C VAL A 43 -5.71 0.15 -22.29
N ILE A 44 -7.03 -0.07 -22.28
CA ILE A 44 -7.95 0.59 -23.22
C ILE A 44 -8.55 1.85 -22.60
N ASP A 45 -8.91 1.78 -21.32
CA ASP A 45 -9.47 2.90 -20.58
C ASP A 45 -9.17 2.79 -19.08
N VAL A 46 -9.30 3.92 -18.39
CA VAL A 46 -9.19 4.02 -16.94
C VAL A 46 -10.43 4.71 -16.40
N THR A 47 -11.06 4.13 -15.39
CA THR A 47 -12.16 4.75 -14.67
C THR A 47 -11.77 4.92 -13.19
N ILE A 48 -12.15 6.05 -12.59
CA ILE A 48 -11.84 6.36 -11.18
C ILE A 48 -13.15 6.33 -10.39
N LEU A 49 -13.29 5.38 -9.46
CA LEU A 49 -14.51 5.12 -8.71
C LEU A 49 -14.23 4.99 -7.21
N ARG A 50 -15.28 5.00 -6.40
CA ARG A 50 -15.16 4.80 -4.96
C ARG A 50 -14.59 3.41 -4.66
N PRO A 51 -13.58 3.28 -3.76
CA PRO A 51 -12.96 1.99 -3.45
C PRO A 51 -13.95 0.93 -2.92
N GLN A 52 -15.05 1.37 -2.30
CA GLN A 52 -16.14 0.51 -1.81
C GLN A 52 -16.82 -0.31 -2.91
N GLU A 53 -16.89 0.24 -4.13
CA GLU A 53 -17.63 -0.36 -5.25
C GLU A 53 -16.74 -1.21 -6.15
N ILE A 54 -15.44 -0.92 -6.15
CA ILE A 54 -14.45 -1.53 -7.06
C ILE A 54 -14.47 -3.06 -7.02
N PRO A 55 -14.46 -3.73 -5.82
CA PRO A 55 -14.44 -5.19 -5.79
C PRO A 55 -15.61 -5.84 -6.54
N ARG A 56 -16.83 -5.29 -6.39
CA ARG A 56 -18.03 -5.78 -7.06
C ARG A 56 -17.94 -5.61 -8.57
N TYR A 57 -17.56 -4.41 -9.03
CA TYR A 57 -17.45 -4.13 -10.46
C TYR A 57 -16.36 -4.96 -11.16
N VAL A 58 -15.28 -5.26 -10.46
CA VAL A 58 -14.26 -6.19 -10.97
C VAL A 58 -14.78 -7.62 -10.97
N ALA A 59 -15.45 -8.08 -9.90
CA ALA A 59 -16.05 -9.41 -9.84
C ALA A 59 -17.10 -9.63 -10.94
N ASP A 60 -17.94 -8.63 -11.21
CA ASP A 60 -18.98 -8.65 -12.26
C ASP A 60 -18.43 -8.52 -13.68
N GLY A 61 -17.11 -8.35 -13.85
CA GLY A 61 -16.46 -8.25 -15.17
C GLY A 61 -16.67 -6.92 -15.90
N LEU A 62 -17.12 -5.87 -15.20
CA LEU A 62 -17.18 -4.51 -15.76
C LEU A 62 -15.79 -3.94 -16.00
N PHE A 63 -14.84 -4.33 -15.14
CA PHE A 63 -13.42 -4.04 -15.26
C PHE A 63 -12.61 -5.32 -15.19
N ASP A 64 -11.49 -5.35 -15.92
CA ASP A 64 -10.60 -6.50 -15.95
C ASP A 64 -9.65 -6.52 -14.74
N ILE A 65 -9.23 -5.32 -14.28
CA ILE A 65 -8.26 -5.12 -13.22
C ILE A 65 -8.62 -3.86 -12.43
N GLY A 66 -8.35 -3.86 -11.13
CA GLY A 66 -8.63 -2.72 -10.27
C GLY A 66 -7.74 -2.63 -9.05
N ILE A 67 -7.76 -1.46 -8.39
CA ILE A 67 -7.06 -1.23 -7.12
C ILE A 67 -8.08 -0.87 -6.05
N THR A 68 -8.01 -1.56 -4.92
CA THR A 68 -8.88 -1.32 -3.75
C THR A 68 -8.18 -1.75 -2.46
N GLY A 69 -8.82 -1.54 -1.30
CA GLY A 69 -8.36 -2.08 -0.03
C GLY A 69 -8.87 -3.51 0.22
N ARG A 70 -8.10 -4.32 0.94
CA ARG A 70 -8.53 -5.65 1.41
C ARG A 70 -9.81 -5.59 2.22
N ASP A 71 -9.99 -4.53 3.00
CA ASP A 71 -11.21 -4.23 3.76
C ASP A 71 -12.47 -4.23 2.88
N TRP A 72 -12.43 -3.59 1.72
CA TRP A 72 -13.58 -3.54 0.81
C TRP A 72 -13.82 -4.85 0.06
N ILE A 73 -12.78 -5.64 -0.19
CA ILE A 73 -12.93 -7.01 -0.75
C ILE A 73 -13.68 -7.88 0.26
N GLU A 74 -13.27 -7.83 1.53
CA GLU A 74 -13.91 -8.60 2.62
C GLU A 74 -15.32 -8.10 2.94
N GLU A 75 -15.54 -6.78 2.93
CA GLU A 75 -16.86 -6.17 3.19
C GLU A 75 -17.87 -6.56 2.11
N THR A 76 -17.47 -6.53 0.85
CA THR A 76 -18.36 -6.85 -0.26
C THR A 76 -18.54 -8.36 -0.49
N GLY A 77 -17.63 -9.18 0.02
CA GLY A 77 -17.57 -10.62 -0.28
C GLY A 77 -17.32 -10.93 -1.76
N ALA A 78 -16.75 -9.96 -2.50
CA ALA A 78 -16.56 -10.06 -3.95
C ALA A 78 -15.53 -11.15 -4.31
N LEU A 79 -15.89 -11.99 -5.29
CA LEU A 79 -15.04 -13.09 -5.74
C LEU A 79 -14.06 -12.61 -6.83
N VAL A 80 -13.00 -11.96 -6.42
CA VAL A 80 -11.92 -11.47 -7.28
C VAL A 80 -10.68 -12.35 -7.21
N HIS A 81 -9.75 -12.18 -8.15
CA HIS A 81 -8.42 -12.79 -8.10
C HIS A 81 -7.40 -11.75 -7.58
N PRO A 82 -6.78 -11.95 -6.40
CA PRO A 82 -5.74 -11.07 -5.92
C PRO A 82 -4.46 -11.26 -6.74
N LEU A 83 -3.92 -10.18 -7.30
CA LEU A 83 -2.66 -10.20 -8.03
C LEU A 83 -1.49 -9.94 -7.09
N THR A 84 -1.53 -8.84 -6.33
CA THR A 84 -0.48 -8.49 -5.37
C THR A 84 -0.96 -7.46 -4.36
N GLN A 85 -0.31 -7.44 -3.20
CA GLN A 85 -0.41 -6.34 -2.25
C GLN A 85 0.49 -5.19 -2.70
N LEU A 86 -0.07 -4.00 -2.68
CA LEU A 86 0.64 -2.76 -3.01
C LEU A 86 0.94 -2.01 -1.70
N HIS A 87 2.20 -2.00 -1.30
CA HIS A 87 2.63 -1.41 -0.03
C HIS A 87 2.66 0.12 -0.08
N TYR A 88 1.50 0.73 -0.24
CA TYR A 88 1.28 2.16 -0.08
C TYR A 88 -0.07 2.42 0.59
N SER A 89 -0.17 3.55 1.28
CA SER A 89 -1.41 4.02 1.89
C SER A 89 -1.55 5.54 1.71
N LYS A 90 -2.58 6.12 2.31
CA LYS A 90 -2.85 7.56 2.25
C LYS A 90 -1.67 8.41 2.76
N ALA A 91 -1.01 8.01 3.84
CA ALA A 91 -0.03 8.81 4.56
C ALA A 91 1.33 8.12 4.76
N THR A 92 1.35 6.80 4.84
CA THR A 92 2.56 6.00 5.06
C THR A 92 2.55 4.76 4.18
N ALA A 93 3.57 3.91 4.27
CA ALA A 93 3.57 2.58 3.65
C ALA A 93 3.02 1.49 4.57
N ARG A 94 2.43 1.88 5.72
CA ARG A 94 1.91 0.92 6.71
C ARG A 94 0.52 0.44 6.34
N PRO A 95 0.16 -0.81 6.67
CA PRO A 95 -1.21 -1.29 6.55
C PRO A 95 -2.13 -0.53 7.49
N ILE A 96 -3.39 -0.42 7.10
CA ILE A 96 -4.44 0.05 8.00
C ILE A 96 -4.97 -1.13 8.82
N ARG A 97 -5.43 -0.84 10.03
CA ARG A 97 -6.11 -1.81 10.89
C ARG A 97 -7.57 -1.42 11.04
N MET A 98 -8.46 -2.37 10.89
CA MET A 98 -9.85 -2.26 11.28
C MET A 98 -9.95 -2.69 12.74
N VAL A 99 -10.42 -1.83 13.60
CA VAL A 99 -10.41 -2.04 15.05
C VAL A 99 -11.78 -1.81 15.67
N VAL A 100 -12.05 -2.54 16.75
CA VAL A 100 -13.16 -2.24 17.67
C VAL A 100 -12.67 -1.24 18.69
N ALA A 101 -13.35 -0.11 18.85
CA ALA A 101 -13.01 0.92 19.82
C ALA A 101 -14.23 1.33 20.64
N VAL A 102 -13.97 1.66 21.89
CA VAL A 102 -14.97 2.07 22.91
C VAL A 102 -14.55 3.37 23.57
N ALA A 103 -15.44 3.96 24.37
CA ALA A 103 -15.12 5.13 25.18
C ALA A 103 -13.89 4.88 26.07
N GLY A 104 -13.06 5.92 26.28
CA GLY A 104 -11.80 5.81 27.02
C GLY A 104 -11.97 5.46 28.50
N ASP A 105 -13.13 5.72 29.07
CA ASP A 105 -13.53 5.37 30.45
C ASP A 105 -14.22 4.00 30.56
N SER A 106 -14.42 3.30 29.43
CA SER A 106 -14.99 1.94 29.43
C SER A 106 -14.10 0.97 30.20
N THR A 107 -14.71 0.12 31.01
CA THR A 107 -14.03 -0.94 31.77
C THR A 107 -13.79 -2.21 30.99
N ALA A 108 -14.35 -2.32 29.76
CA ALA A 108 -14.16 -3.48 28.89
C ALA A 108 -12.67 -3.61 28.50
N LYS A 109 -12.14 -4.84 28.62
CA LYS A 109 -10.76 -5.19 28.24
C LYS A 109 -10.70 -6.02 26.95
N SER A 110 -11.83 -6.57 26.55
CA SER A 110 -11.99 -7.36 25.35
C SER A 110 -13.40 -7.17 24.79
N VAL A 111 -13.63 -7.58 23.56
CA VAL A 111 -14.98 -7.54 22.96
C VAL A 111 -15.97 -8.42 23.70
N LYS A 112 -15.51 -9.45 24.41
CA LYS A 112 -16.37 -10.35 25.21
C LYS A 112 -16.93 -9.70 26.47
N ASP A 113 -16.39 -8.57 26.87
CA ASP A 113 -16.88 -7.80 28.02
C ASP A 113 -18.02 -6.84 27.63
N LEU A 114 -18.31 -6.74 26.32
CA LEU A 114 -19.40 -5.91 25.81
C LEU A 114 -20.77 -6.57 26.12
N PRO A 115 -21.81 -5.76 26.41
CA PRO A 115 -23.13 -6.29 26.69
C PRO A 115 -23.77 -6.93 25.45
N SER A 116 -24.69 -7.88 25.67
CA SER A 116 -25.58 -8.35 24.60
C SER A 116 -26.44 -7.22 24.08
N GLY A 117 -26.67 -7.15 22.77
CA GLY A 117 -27.37 -6.03 22.13
C GLY A 117 -26.51 -4.75 22.02
N VAL A 118 -25.18 -4.89 22.11
CA VAL A 118 -24.25 -3.75 21.97
C VAL A 118 -24.47 -3.01 20.64
N ARG A 119 -24.64 -1.68 20.71
CA ARG A 119 -24.83 -0.82 19.54
C ARG A 119 -23.48 -0.51 18.88
N VAL A 120 -23.29 -0.98 17.65
CA VAL A 120 -22.05 -0.84 16.90
C VAL A 120 -22.28 0.02 15.66
N HIS A 121 -21.54 1.11 15.51
CA HIS A 121 -21.56 1.92 14.29
C HIS A 121 -20.26 1.71 13.47
N THR A 122 -20.40 1.59 12.15
CA THR A 122 -19.26 1.29 11.26
C THR A 122 -19.58 1.64 9.80
N GLU A 123 -18.53 1.90 9.00
CA GLU A 123 -18.62 1.91 7.53
C GLU A 123 -18.58 0.49 6.91
N TYR A 124 -18.32 -0.56 7.74
CA TYR A 124 -18.08 -1.95 7.32
C TYR A 124 -19.05 -2.92 8.02
N PRO A 125 -20.37 -2.84 7.73
CA PRO A 125 -21.36 -3.60 8.49
C PRO A 125 -21.23 -5.12 8.32
N GLU A 126 -20.85 -5.63 7.14
CA GLU A 126 -20.81 -7.09 6.90
C GLU A 126 -19.63 -7.75 7.63
N ILE A 127 -18.43 -7.14 7.57
CA ILE A 127 -17.28 -7.62 8.35
C ILE A 127 -17.59 -7.55 9.84
N THR A 128 -18.19 -6.46 10.28
CA THR A 128 -18.53 -6.23 11.68
C THR A 128 -19.50 -7.27 12.19
N ARG A 129 -20.61 -7.55 11.48
CA ARG A 129 -21.57 -8.59 11.86
C ARG A 129 -20.92 -9.97 11.97
N ARG A 130 -20.10 -10.36 10.98
CA ARG A 130 -19.37 -11.64 11.03
C ARG A 130 -18.46 -11.72 12.26
N TYR A 131 -17.69 -10.67 12.50
CA TYR A 131 -16.76 -10.65 13.63
C TYR A 131 -17.47 -10.81 14.99
N PHE A 132 -18.55 -10.08 15.24
CA PHE A 132 -19.30 -10.20 16.48
C PHE A 132 -19.99 -11.56 16.61
N ALA A 133 -20.57 -12.08 15.53
CA ALA A 133 -21.17 -13.42 15.50
C ALA A 133 -20.15 -14.52 15.79
N ASP A 134 -18.94 -14.46 15.19
CA ASP A 134 -17.84 -15.41 15.41
C ASP A 134 -17.33 -15.38 16.86
N ASN A 135 -17.46 -14.23 17.55
CA ASN A 135 -17.15 -14.10 18.96
C ASN A 135 -18.34 -14.46 19.90
N GLY A 136 -19.48 -14.82 19.33
CA GLY A 136 -20.68 -15.19 20.10
C GLY A 136 -21.38 -14.00 20.76
N ILE A 137 -21.21 -12.81 20.22
CA ILE A 137 -21.76 -11.56 20.77
C ILE A 137 -22.92 -11.12 19.88
N ASP A 138 -24.09 -10.92 20.48
CA ASP A 138 -25.22 -10.26 19.84
C ASP A 138 -24.96 -8.76 19.75
N ALA A 139 -24.94 -8.21 18.53
CA ALA A 139 -24.60 -6.81 18.27
C ALA A 139 -25.58 -6.17 17.28
N GLU A 140 -26.05 -4.97 17.61
CA GLU A 140 -26.84 -4.14 16.73
C GLU A 140 -25.93 -3.31 15.82
N VAL A 141 -25.62 -3.82 14.64
CA VAL A 141 -24.68 -3.18 13.71
C VAL A 141 -25.40 -2.22 12.76
N THR A 142 -25.07 -0.94 12.86
CA THR A 142 -25.61 0.15 12.05
C THR A 142 -24.56 0.74 11.12
N LEU A 143 -24.93 0.94 9.84
CA LEU A 143 -24.08 1.62 8.87
C LEU A 143 -23.85 3.09 9.25
N SER A 144 -22.59 3.51 9.25
CA SER A 144 -22.15 4.89 9.49
C SER A 144 -21.66 5.52 8.19
N TYR A 145 -22.01 6.77 7.96
CA TYR A 145 -21.57 7.54 6.78
C TYR A 145 -20.44 8.53 7.10
N GLY A 146 -19.60 8.20 8.08
CA GLY A 146 -18.50 9.03 8.56
C GLY A 146 -18.71 9.60 9.95
N ALA A 147 -17.68 10.27 10.47
CA ALA A 147 -17.60 10.77 11.85
C ALA A 147 -18.00 9.68 12.88
N THR A 148 -17.58 8.45 12.63
CA THR A 148 -18.02 7.27 13.38
C THR A 148 -17.56 7.36 14.83
N GLU A 149 -16.35 7.84 15.07
CA GLU A 149 -15.74 8.03 16.37
C GLU A 149 -16.46 9.06 17.26
N ALA A 150 -17.19 9.99 16.64
CA ALA A 150 -17.95 11.03 17.36
C ALA A 150 -19.29 10.55 17.89
N LYS A 151 -19.68 9.30 17.65
CA LYS A 151 -20.99 8.75 18.05
C LYS A 151 -21.00 8.11 19.42
N ILE A 152 -19.81 7.92 20.02
CA ILE A 152 -19.66 7.37 21.34
C ILE A 152 -19.65 8.50 22.38
N PRO A 153 -20.34 8.33 23.54
CA PRO A 153 -21.16 7.15 23.93
C PRO A 153 -22.65 7.26 23.61
N GLU A 154 -23.14 8.44 23.16
CA GLU A 154 -24.57 8.74 23.14
C GLU A 154 -25.36 7.91 22.12
N ILE A 155 -24.76 7.67 20.96
CA ILE A 155 -25.42 7.01 19.81
C ILE A 155 -25.02 5.54 19.73
N ALA A 156 -23.74 5.24 20.01
CA ALA A 156 -23.16 3.90 19.91
C ALA A 156 -22.38 3.56 21.20
N ASP A 157 -22.35 2.29 21.54
CA ASP A 157 -21.56 1.76 22.67
C ASP A 157 -20.12 1.46 22.23
N CYS A 158 -19.94 1.05 20.95
CA CYS A 158 -18.63 0.90 20.32
C CYS A 158 -18.70 1.22 18.84
N VAL A 159 -17.55 1.41 18.24
CA VAL A 159 -17.39 1.62 16.81
C VAL A 159 -16.40 0.62 16.22
N VAL A 160 -16.63 0.25 14.96
CA VAL A 160 -15.61 -0.43 14.14
C VAL A 160 -15.13 0.57 13.10
N GLU A 161 -13.84 0.89 13.15
CA GLU A 161 -13.24 1.96 12.34
C GLU A 161 -11.86 1.55 11.84
N ILE A 162 -11.46 2.11 10.69
CA ILE A 162 -10.12 1.92 10.18
C ILE A 162 -9.15 2.94 10.77
N THR A 163 -7.96 2.48 11.08
CA THR A 163 -6.90 3.34 11.60
C THR A 163 -5.53 2.89 11.16
N GLU A 164 -4.67 3.83 10.83
CA GLU A 164 -3.27 3.58 10.53
C GLU A 164 -2.40 3.72 11.79
N THR A 165 -2.57 4.82 12.51
CA THR A 165 -1.76 5.16 13.70
C THR A 165 -2.55 5.18 15.00
N GLY A 166 -3.86 5.08 14.97
CA GLY A 166 -4.76 5.24 16.12
C GLY A 166 -4.91 6.69 16.61
N ARG A 167 -4.34 7.68 15.90
CA ARG A 167 -4.33 9.08 16.37
C ARG A 167 -5.73 9.67 16.47
N ALA A 168 -6.59 9.45 15.45
CA ALA A 168 -7.96 9.98 15.44
C ALA A 168 -8.79 9.39 16.59
N LEU A 169 -8.73 8.07 16.80
CA LEU A 169 -9.44 7.40 17.89
C LEU A 169 -8.99 7.93 19.25
N ARG A 170 -7.68 8.05 19.49
CA ARG A 170 -7.16 8.63 20.75
C ARG A 170 -7.57 10.09 20.94
N ALA A 171 -7.58 10.88 19.87
CA ALA A 171 -8.02 12.28 19.94
C ALA A 171 -9.52 12.40 20.25
N ALA A 172 -10.32 11.42 19.82
CA ALA A 172 -11.74 11.30 20.16
C ALA A 172 -11.97 10.69 21.56
N GLY A 173 -10.92 10.42 22.34
CA GLY A 173 -11.03 9.83 23.66
C GLY A 173 -11.41 8.35 23.67
N LEU A 174 -11.16 7.63 22.58
CA LEU A 174 -11.46 6.20 22.46
C LEU A 174 -10.23 5.34 22.67
N HIS A 175 -10.45 4.12 23.18
CA HIS A 175 -9.42 3.08 23.21
C HIS A 175 -9.82 1.85 22.39
N VAL A 176 -8.83 1.17 21.82
CA VAL A 176 -8.98 0.00 20.98
C VAL A 176 -9.08 -1.25 21.85
N LEU A 177 -10.15 -2.04 21.66
CA LEU A 177 -10.34 -3.34 22.31
C LEU A 177 -9.71 -4.47 21.50
N ASP A 178 -9.87 -4.45 20.19
CA ASP A 178 -9.40 -5.52 19.32
C ASP A 178 -9.14 -5.05 17.89
N THR A 179 -8.41 -5.84 17.13
CA THR A 179 -8.15 -5.64 15.70
C THR A 179 -8.84 -6.74 14.90
N ILE A 180 -9.83 -6.38 14.11
CA ILE A 180 -10.62 -7.30 13.29
C ILE A 180 -9.86 -7.75 12.04
N LEU A 181 -9.21 -6.78 11.38
CA LEU A 181 -8.56 -6.99 10.07
C LEU A 181 -7.35 -6.07 9.94
N VAL A 182 -6.29 -6.60 9.32
CA VAL A 182 -5.18 -5.78 8.78
C VAL A 182 -5.39 -5.69 7.27
N SER A 183 -5.64 -4.47 6.78
CA SER A 183 -5.92 -4.21 5.37
C SER A 183 -4.74 -3.54 4.68
N HIS A 184 -4.47 -4.01 3.46
CA HIS A 184 -3.51 -3.45 2.52
C HIS A 184 -4.24 -2.99 1.27
N THR A 185 -3.65 -2.07 0.51
CA THR A 185 -4.08 -1.81 -0.85
C THR A 185 -3.73 -3.03 -1.71
N GLU A 186 -4.66 -3.48 -2.54
CA GLU A 186 -4.48 -4.65 -3.40
C GLU A 186 -4.76 -4.33 -4.86
N LEU A 187 -3.97 -4.92 -5.74
CA LEU A 187 -4.25 -5.04 -7.16
C LEU A 187 -5.05 -6.33 -7.36
N ILE A 188 -6.25 -6.21 -7.89
CA ILE A 188 -7.20 -7.31 -8.08
C ILE A 188 -7.61 -7.45 -9.53
N ALA A 189 -7.97 -8.67 -9.93
CA ALA A 189 -8.45 -8.95 -11.28
C ALA A 189 -9.81 -9.66 -11.26
N ASN A 190 -10.57 -9.47 -12.32
CA ASN A 190 -11.70 -10.33 -12.62
C ASN A 190 -11.20 -11.75 -12.92
N ARG A 191 -11.86 -12.77 -12.37
CA ARG A 191 -11.41 -14.17 -12.47
C ARG A 191 -11.42 -14.70 -13.90
N ASP A 192 -12.44 -14.37 -14.68
CA ASP A 192 -12.55 -14.80 -16.07
C ASP A 192 -11.55 -14.07 -16.95
N SER A 193 -11.36 -12.78 -16.73
CA SER A 193 -10.32 -11.99 -17.40
C SER A 193 -8.91 -12.50 -17.08
N TYR A 194 -8.66 -12.95 -15.85
CA TYR A 194 -7.37 -13.55 -15.47
C TYR A 194 -7.19 -14.96 -16.05
N ALA A 195 -8.28 -15.69 -16.31
CA ALA A 195 -8.23 -16.98 -17.00
C ALA A 195 -7.83 -16.85 -18.48
N ASP A 196 -8.08 -15.69 -19.13
CA ASP A 196 -7.62 -15.39 -20.47
C ASP A 196 -6.09 -15.18 -20.48
N PRO A 197 -5.31 -16.00 -21.22
CA PRO A 197 -3.85 -15.91 -21.22
C PRO A 197 -3.29 -14.56 -21.66
N ALA A 198 -3.95 -13.88 -22.62
CA ALA A 198 -3.49 -12.60 -23.15
C ALA A 198 -3.72 -11.48 -22.13
N LYS A 199 -4.89 -11.46 -21.49
CA LYS A 199 -5.20 -10.49 -20.43
C LYS A 199 -4.36 -10.74 -19.18
N ARG A 200 -4.19 -12.00 -18.75
CA ARG A 200 -3.32 -12.37 -17.62
C ARG A 200 -1.90 -11.86 -17.83
N LYS A 201 -1.29 -12.13 -19.00
CA LYS A 201 0.05 -11.64 -19.32
C LYS A 201 0.14 -10.11 -19.21
N ALA A 202 -0.86 -9.38 -19.70
CA ALA A 202 -0.91 -7.93 -19.61
C ALA A 202 -1.02 -7.46 -18.15
N MET A 203 -1.84 -8.12 -17.31
CA MET A 203 -1.99 -7.83 -15.87
C MET A 203 -0.68 -8.07 -15.11
N GLU A 204 -0.03 -9.21 -15.33
CA GLU A 204 1.26 -9.56 -14.71
C GLU A 204 2.36 -8.57 -15.09
N GLN A 205 2.39 -8.08 -16.33
CA GLN A 205 3.33 -7.04 -16.77
C GLN A 205 3.07 -5.69 -16.08
N LEU A 206 1.80 -5.27 -15.92
CA LEU A 206 1.45 -4.06 -15.16
C LEU A 206 1.84 -4.22 -13.68
N GLN A 207 1.58 -5.40 -13.09
CA GLN A 207 1.98 -5.72 -11.72
C GLN A 207 3.49 -5.55 -11.53
N ILE A 208 4.31 -6.07 -12.44
CA ILE A 208 5.78 -5.95 -12.37
C ILE A 208 6.20 -4.48 -12.36
N LEU A 209 5.61 -3.63 -13.21
CA LEU A 209 5.96 -2.20 -13.27
C LEU A 209 5.55 -1.46 -11.99
N LEU A 210 4.33 -1.68 -11.51
CA LEU A 210 3.84 -1.06 -10.28
C LEU A 210 4.63 -1.53 -9.04
N SER A 211 4.90 -2.82 -8.93
CA SER A 211 5.70 -3.38 -7.84
C SER A 211 7.14 -2.89 -7.89
N GLY A 212 7.73 -2.79 -9.09
CA GLY A 212 9.08 -2.27 -9.29
C GLY A 212 9.21 -0.80 -8.88
N ALA A 213 8.20 0.03 -9.17
CA ALA A 213 8.17 1.42 -8.73
C ALA A 213 8.06 1.53 -7.20
N LEU A 214 7.23 0.68 -6.56
CA LEU A 214 7.13 0.63 -5.10
C LEU A 214 8.44 0.18 -4.44
N GLU A 215 9.12 -0.81 -5.03
CA GLU A 215 10.39 -1.33 -4.52
C GLU A 215 11.52 -0.29 -4.60
N ALA A 216 11.47 0.60 -5.60
CA ALA A 216 12.43 1.70 -5.74
C ALA A 216 12.20 2.86 -4.74
N ARG A 217 11.00 2.97 -4.18
CA ARG A 217 10.69 4.07 -3.26
C ARG A 217 11.60 4.07 -2.03
N GLY A 218 12.17 5.22 -1.74
CA GLY A 218 13.09 5.38 -0.61
C GLY A 218 14.46 4.74 -0.82
N ARG A 219 14.83 4.37 -2.05
CA ARG A 219 16.13 3.81 -2.43
C ARG A 219 16.83 4.65 -3.48
N VAL A 220 18.15 4.57 -3.48
CA VAL A 220 19.03 5.24 -4.44
C VAL A 220 20.14 4.29 -4.89
N LEU A 221 20.61 4.45 -6.11
CA LEU A 221 21.81 3.80 -6.60
C LEU A 221 23.01 4.67 -6.22
N VAL A 222 23.99 4.06 -5.55
CA VAL A 222 25.26 4.70 -5.24
C VAL A 222 26.35 4.05 -6.07
N LYS A 223 27.13 4.87 -6.74
CA LYS A 223 28.33 4.49 -7.48
C LYS A 223 29.55 5.19 -6.87
N MET A 224 30.69 4.50 -6.82
CA MET A 224 31.93 5.05 -6.29
C MET A 224 33.13 4.32 -6.86
N ASN A 225 34.30 4.95 -6.76
CA ASN A 225 35.57 4.32 -7.06
C ASN A 225 36.36 4.12 -5.75
N VAL A 226 37.14 3.03 -5.68
CA VAL A 226 37.94 2.70 -4.52
C VAL A 226 39.24 2.02 -4.95
N GLU A 227 40.34 2.33 -4.28
CA GLU A 227 41.62 1.61 -4.45
C GLU A 227 41.49 0.20 -3.86
N GLU A 228 42.30 -0.74 -4.40
CA GLU A 228 42.28 -2.16 -3.97
C GLU A 228 42.51 -2.31 -2.46
N ALA A 229 43.41 -1.50 -1.88
CA ALA A 229 43.73 -1.52 -0.45
C ALA A 229 42.53 -1.23 0.45
N ASN A 230 41.56 -0.41 -0.02
CA ASN A 230 40.39 0.04 0.74
C ASN A 230 39.11 -0.75 0.41
N LEU A 231 39.15 -1.62 -0.63
CA LEU A 231 37.96 -2.30 -1.14
C LEU A 231 37.20 -3.08 -0.07
N ALA A 232 37.90 -3.88 0.74
CA ALA A 232 37.29 -4.72 1.77
C ALA A 232 36.58 -3.85 2.86
N SER A 233 37.21 -2.75 3.26
CA SER A 233 36.69 -1.83 4.27
C SER A 233 35.44 -1.11 3.76
N VAL A 234 35.45 -0.63 2.52
CA VAL A 234 34.31 0.03 1.88
C VAL A 234 33.15 -0.96 1.71
N ILE A 235 33.39 -2.18 1.20
CA ILE A 235 32.35 -3.19 1.06
C ILE A 235 31.74 -3.55 2.42
N GLY A 236 32.56 -3.64 3.49
CA GLY A 236 32.10 -3.95 4.83
C GLY A 236 31.20 -2.89 5.45
N LEU A 237 31.27 -1.64 4.98
CA LEU A 237 30.41 -0.54 5.44
C LEU A 237 29.07 -0.49 4.69
N LEU A 238 29.00 -1.03 3.46
CA LEU A 238 27.80 -0.92 2.63
C LEU A 238 26.67 -1.75 3.22
N PRO A 239 25.45 -1.16 3.36
CA PRO A 239 24.29 -1.91 3.81
C PRO A 239 23.93 -2.99 2.79
N ALA A 240 23.83 -4.23 3.27
CA ALA A 240 23.65 -5.41 2.42
C ALA A 240 22.18 -5.62 2.03
N LEU A 241 21.68 -4.93 1.00
CA LEU A 241 20.46 -5.38 0.31
C LEU A 241 20.72 -6.61 -0.57
N ARG A 242 21.86 -6.63 -1.25
CA ARG A 242 22.54 -7.73 -1.97
C ARG A 242 24.02 -7.39 -2.04
N SER A 243 24.83 -8.34 -2.45
CA SER A 243 26.25 -8.07 -2.73
C SER A 243 26.41 -6.92 -3.73
N PRO A 244 27.26 -5.93 -3.48
CA PRO A 244 27.50 -4.84 -4.40
C PRO A 244 28.12 -5.39 -5.71
N THR A 245 27.87 -4.69 -6.82
CA THR A 245 28.59 -4.95 -8.07
C THR A 245 29.98 -4.31 -7.96
N VAL A 246 31.03 -5.10 -8.23
CA VAL A 246 32.42 -4.65 -8.21
C VAL A 246 33.05 -4.92 -9.56
N SER A 247 33.62 -3.90 -10.20
CA SER A 247 34.30 -3.98 -11.50
C SER A 247 35.64 -3.29 -11.46
N LYS A 248 36.67 -3.82 -12.15
CA LYS A 248 37.96 -3.13 -12.29
C LYS A 248 37.83 -1.85 -13.12
N LEU A 249 38.53 -0.81 -12.71
CA LEU A 249 38.64 0.43 -13.51
C LEU A 249 39.48 0.16 -14.75
N TYR A 250 39.15 0.80 -15.87
CA TYR A 250 39.93 0.72 -17.09
C TYR A 250 41.12 1.68 -17.07
N GLY A 251 42.32 1.15 -17.23
CA GLY A 251 43.55 1.95 -17.32
C GLY A 251 44.08 2.53 -16.01
N GLU A 252 43.44 2.21 -14.87
CA GLU A 252 43.85 2.65 -13.53
C GLU A 252 43.77 1.48 -12.54
N GLU A 253 44.57 1.55 -11.45
CA GLU A 253 44.45 0.60 -10.34
C GLU A 253 43.23 0.99 -9.50
N GLY A 254 42.31 0.04 -9.25
CA GLY A 254 41.15 0.24 -8.43
C GLY A 254 39.88 -0.41 -8.97
N PHE A 255 38.79 -0.15 -8.27
CA PHE A 255 37.48 -0.76 -8.53
C PHE A 255 36.37 0.29 -8.55
N ALA A 256 35.40 0.12 -9.45
CA ALA A 256 34.10 0.77 -9.39
C ALA A 256 33.14 -0.13 -8.60
N ILE A 257 32.41 0.47 -7.67
CA ILE A 257 31.39 -0.21 -6.86
C ILE A 257 30.03 0.41 -7.18
N GLU A 258 29.03 -0.43 -7.35
CA GLU A 258 27.63 -0.02 -7.50
C GLU A 258 26.78 -0.79 -6.50
N THR A 259 25.91 -0.08 -5.78
CA THR A 259 24.98 -0.69 -4.83
C THR A 259 23.73 0.13 -4.65
N VAL A 260 22.63 -0.51 -4.24
CA VAL A 260 21.38 0.13 -3.88
C VAL A 260 21.31 0.26 -2.37
N VAL A 261 21.05 1.48 -1.90
CA VAL A 261 20.97 1.79 -0.47
C VAL A 261 19.67 2.55 -0.12
N ALA A 262 19.30 2.54 1.14
CA ALA A 262 18.18 3.34 1.63
C ALA A 262 18.54 4.84 1.56
N LYS A 263 17.66 5.65 0.98
CA LYS A 263 17.87 7.10 0.89
C LYS A 263 18.00 7.77 2.26
N SER A 264 17.35 7.22 3.29
CA SER A 264 17.44 7.73 4.66
C SER A 264 18.85 7.60 5.28
N GLU A 265 19.68 6.69 4.77
CA GLU A 265 21.02 6.42 5.28
C GLU A 265 22.11 7.17 4.51
N ILE A 266 21.79 7.71 3.34
CA ILE A 266 22.79 8.24 2.40
C ILE A 266 23.63 9.39 2.98
N ASN A 267 23.01 10.28 3.76
CA ASN A 267 23.70 11.43 4.33
C ASN A 267 24.74 11.08 5.41
N THR A 268 24.62 9.90 6.03
CA THR A 268 25.63 9.36 6.95
C THR A 268 26.61 8.44 6.25
N LEU A 269 26.15 7.75 5.21
CA LEU A 269 26.96 6.79 4.45
C LEU A 269 28.03 7.47 3.59
N ILE A 270 27.70 8.52 2.84
CA ILE A 270 28.64 9.20 1.95
C ILE A 270 29.89 9.72 2.69
N PRO A 271 29.78 10.46 3.81
CA PRO A 271 30.95 10.90 4.55
C PRO A 271 31.81 9.71 5.04
N ALA A 272 31.19 8.66 5.58
CA ALA A 272 31.91 7.49 6.08
C ALA A 272 32.63 6.72 4.97
N LEU A 273 32.03 6.61 3.77
CA LEU A 273 32.68 6.01 2.60
C LEU A 273 33.88 6.87 2.15
N SER A 274 33.77 8.20 2.17
CA SER A 274 34.86 9.11 1.83
C SER A 274 36.03 9.01 2.80
N GLU A 275 35.75 8.85 4.10
CA GLU A 275 36.79 8.61 5.13
C GLU A 275 37.54 7.29 4.92
N LEU A 276 36.88 6.27 4.34
CA LEU A 276 37.50 4.99 3.97
C LEU A 276 38.21 5.03 2.60
N GLY A 277 38.31 6.23 1.96
CA GLY A 277 39.04 6.39 0.71
C GLY A 277 38.20 6.13 -0.54
N ALA A 278 36.89 6.04 -0.44
CA ALA A 278 36.01 6.04 -1.62
C ALA A 278 36.01 7.44 -2.27
N THR A 279 36.09 7.46 -3.59
CA THR A 279 36.15 8.70 -4.40
C THR A 279 35.08 8.67 -5.49
N GLY A 280 34.76 9.81 -6.11
CA GLY A 280 33.79 9.86 -7.20
C GLY A 280 32.43 9.33 -6.80
N ILE A 281 32.01 9.55 -5.55
CA ILE A 281 30.73 9.02 -5.03
C ILE A 281 29.57 9.77 -5.70
N ILE A 282 28.69 9.03 -6.36
CA ILE A 282 27.54 9.54 -7.10
C ILE A 282 26.28 8.87 -6.55
N GLU A 283 25.30 9.67 -6.17
CA GLU A 283 23.94 9.25 -5.85
C GLU A 283 23.04 9.43 -7.07
N LEU A 284 22.30 8.39 -7.46
CA LEU A 284 21.35 8.40 -8.57
C LEU A 284 19.97 7.97 -8.11
N PRO A 285 18.89 8.66 -8.50
CA PRO A 285 17.52 8.20 -8.25
C PRO A 285 17.24 6.94 -9.05
N ILE A 286 16.40 6.06 -8.49
CA ILE A 286 15.96 4.81 -9.13
C ILE A 286 14.47 4.91 -9.38
N SER A 287 14.03 4.70 -10.63
CA SER A 287 12.62 4.68 -10.99
C SER A 287 11.95 3.34 -10.65
N LYS A 288 12.63 2.23 -10.92
CA LYS A 288 12.10 0.87 -10.69
C LYS A 288 13.20 -0.08 -10.27
N ILE A 289 12.85 -1.00 -9.37
CA ILE A 289 13.67 -2.18 -9.03
C ILE A 289 12.78 -3.40 -9.25
N VAL A 290 13.15 -4.24 -10.21
CA VAL A 290 12.47 -5.52 -10.47
C VAL A 290 13.36 -6.61 -9.91
N PRO A 291 12.89 -7.36 -8.87
CA PRO A 291 13.67 -8.43 -8.23
C PRO A 291 13.98 -9.61 -9.14
#